data_050ee10ed7aa40b9a00870d5bffdfa74
#
_entry.id   050ee10ed7aa40b9a00870d5bffdfa74
#
_cell.length_a   1.000
_cell.length_b   1.000
_cell.length_c   1.000
_cell.angle_alpha   90.00
_cell.angle_beta   90.00
_cell.angle_gamma   90.00
#
_symmetry.space_group_name_H-M   'P 1'
#
loop_
_entity.id
_entity.type
_entity.pdbx_description
1 polymer ?
#
loop_
_entity_poly.entity_id
_entity_poly.type
_entity_poly.pdbx_seq_one_letter_code
_entity_poly.pdbx_strand_id
1 'polypeptide(L)'
;MEDIRKKPLIVLTGPTAVGKTKASIGLANAIGGEIISADSMQVYKHMDIGSAKIRPEEMGGIPHYLVDALEPWEEFHVVRFQQMAKAALEKIYANRHIPIVVGGTGFYIQALLYDIDFSENDGDDSYRKELEEAAKNHGSGILHERLKSVDPEAARQIHANNVKRVIRALEFYRQTGLKISEHNEKERRKESPYRFIYFVLNDDRKKLYERIDRRVDQMMEAGLTAEVESLREMGCTRDMVSMQGLGYKEILSYLEGEISLDEAVYMLKRDTRHFAKRQITWFKRERDVVWINKEDYSHDEEKILRDMILLARRRMDF
;
A
#
# COMPACT_ATOMS: atom_id res chain seq x y z
N MET A 1 10.26 -36.06 9.51
CA MET A 1 9.50 -34.83 9.10
C MET A 1 10.45 -33.68 9.33
N GLU A 2 10.99 -33.10 8.28
CA GLU A 2 11.79 -31.87 8.39
C GLU A 2 10.89 -30.80 9.01
N ASP A 3 11.33 -30.30 10.15
CA ASP A 3 10.76 -29.14 10.81
C ASP A 3 11.07 -27.93 9.90
N ILE A 4 10.19 -27.68 8.95
CA ILE A 4 10.31 -26.53 8.02
C ILE A 4 10.10 -25.27 8.87
N ARG A 5 11.19 -24.79 9.48
CA ARG A 5 11.15 -23.55 10.24
C ARG A 5 10.71 -22.42 9.31
N LYS A 6 9.56 -21.83 9.62
CA LYS A 6 9.03 -20.67 8.88
C LYS A 6 10.12 -19.59 8.75
N LYS A 7 10.37 -19.09 7.53
CA LYS A 7 11.37 -18.06 7.26
C LYS A 7 11.02 -16.74 7.98
N PRO A 8 11.98 -15.99 8.52
CA PRO A 8 11.74 -14.75 9.25
C PRO A 8 11.29 -13.63 8.32
N LEU A 9 10.34 -12.81 8.75
CA LEU A 9 9.85 -11.65 8.02
C LEU A 9 9.48 -10.53 9.01
N ILE A 10 9.98 -9.32 8.81
CA ILE A 10 9.59 -8.16 9.59
C ILE A 10 8.69 -7.27 8.73
N VAL A 11 7.58 -6.81 9.31
CA VAL A 11 6.71 -5.80 8.72
C VAL A 11 6.79 -4.54 9.55
N LEU A 12 7.05 -3.42 8.90
CA LEU A 12 7.05 -2.08 9.51
C LEU A 12 6.10 -1.17 8.74
N THR A 13 4.99 -0.85 9.36
CA THR A 13 3.94 -0.05 8.75
C THR A 13 3.49 1.10 9.65
N GLY A 14 2.48 1.81 9.20
CA GLY A 14 1.87 2.96 9.87
C GLY A 14 1.39 3.99 8.85
N PRO A 15 0.70 5.05 9.30
CA PRO A 15 0.21 6.09 8.42
C PRO A 15 1.34 6.83 7.71
N THR A 16 1.00 7.52 6.61
CA THR A 16 1.96 8.42 5.95
C THR A 16 2.46 9.48 6.93
N ALA A 17 3.67 9.97 6.75
CA ALA A 17 4.35 10.94 7.61
C ALA A 17 4.61 10.51 9.08
N VAL A 18 4.49 9.23 9.43
CA VAL A 18 4.77 8.74 10.80
C VAL A 18 6.27 8.49 11.08
N GLY A 19 7.11 8.44 10.04
CA GLY A 19 8.56 8.23 10.16
C GLY A 19 9.04 6.79 9.92
N LYS A 20 8.30 6.01 9.14
CA LYS A 20 8.66 4.62 8.78
C LYS A 20 10.05 4.50 8.17
N THR A 21 10.40 5.37 7.24
CA THR A 21 11.67 5.33 6.49
C THR A 21 12.88 5.36 7.41
N LYS A 22 12.94 6.33 8.34
CA LYS A 22 14.05 6.43 9.29
C LYS A 22 14.13 5.20 10.21
N ALA A 23 12.99 4.74 10.70
CA ALA A 23 12.93 3.57 11.57
C ALA A 23 13.35 2.27 10.85
N SER A 24 12.95 2.11 9.57
CA SER A 24 13.31 0.92 8.79
C SER A 24 14.80 0.83 8.49
N ILE A 25 15.44 1.96 8.19
CA ILE A 25 16.90 2.01 7.94
C ILE A 25 17.65 1.65 9.22
N GLY A 26 17.29 2.26 10.37
CA GLY A 26 17.90 1.93 11.65
C GLY A 26 17.71 0.46 12.02
N LEU A 27 16.52 -0.10 11.79
CA LEU A 27 16.23 -1.50 12.04
C LEU A 27 17.06 -2.41 11.12
N ALA A 28 17.09 -2.12 9.80
CA ALA A 28 17.85 -2.89 8.82
C ALA A 28 19.34 -2.94 9.16
N ASN A 29 19.94 -1.80 9.51
CA ASN A 29 21.35 -1.73 9.94
C ASN A 29 21.62 -2.60 11.18
N ALA A 30 20.70 -2.60 12.16
CA ALA A 30 20.89 -3.29 13.43
C ALA A 30 20.78 -4.81 13.35
N ILE A 31 20.09 -5.34 12.33
CA ILE A 31 19.77 -6.77 12.22
C ILE A 31 20.29 -7.41 10.92
N GLY A 32 21.03 -6.68 10.08
CA GLY A 32 21.47 -7.18 8.77
C GLY A 32 20.28 -7.42 7.83
N GLY A 33 19.38 -6.43 7.74
CA GLY A 33 18.16 -6.53 6.95
C GLY A 33 18.24 -5.81 5.60
N GLU A 34 17.37 -6.19 4.67
CA GLU A 34 17.10 -5.49 3.42
C GLU A 34 15.62 -5.12 3.33
N ILE A 35 15.30 -4.04 2.62
CA ILE A 35 13.97 -3.44 2.63
C ILE A 35 13.19 -3.76 1.35
N ILE A 36 11.92 -4.16 1.50
CA ILE A 36 10.95 -4.29 0.42
C ILE A 36 9.89 -3.21 0.61
N SER A 37 9.77 -2.28 -0.34
CA SER A 37 8.74 -1.24 -0.29
C SER A 37 7.36 -1.82 -0.58
N ALA A 38 6.43 -1.66 0.36
CA ALA A 38 5.00 -1.94 0.21
C ALA A 38 4.22 -0.62 0.06
N ASP A 39 4.74 0.27 -0.77
CA ASP A 39 4.10 1.50 -1.19
C ASP A 39 3.65 1.38 -2.64
N SER A 40 2.42 1.82 -2.96
CA SER A 40 1.86 1.70 -4.30
C SER A 40 2.36 2.75 -5.29
N MET A 41 3.11 3.75 -4.81
CA MET A 41 3.56 4.86 -5.65
C MET A 41 5.09 4.92 -5.82
N GLN A 42 5.85 4.56 -4.78
CA GLN A 42 7.32 4.59 -4.83
C GLN A 42 7.94 3.58 -5.81
N VAL A 43 7.16 2.65 -6.30
CA VAL A 43 7.57 1.67 -7.32
C VAL A 43 7.81 2.31 -8.68
N TYR A 44 7.16 3.44 -8.97
CA TYR A 44 7.23 4.10 -10.26
C TYR A 44 8.45 5.02 -10.36
N LYS A 45 9.19 4.94 -11.46
CA LYS A 45 10.23 5.89 -11.84
C LYS A 45 9.65 7.28 -12.10
N HIS A 46 10.46 8.32 -11.96
CA HIS A 46 10.10 9.71 -12.22
C HIS A 46 9.01 10.30 -11.31
N MET A 47 8.56 9.54 -10.33
CA MET A 47 7.55 9.92 -9.35
C MET A 47 8.19 10.02 -7.97
N ASP A 48 9.00 11.04 -7.74
CA ASP A 48 9.90 11.14 -6.59
C ASP A 48 9.34 12.03 -5.49
N ILE A 49 8.91 13.24 -5.86
CA ILE A 49 8.45 14.27 -4.93
C ILE A 49 7.07 13.88 -4.38
N GLY A 50 6.09 13.66 -5.26
CA GLY A 50 4.70 13.35 -4.87
C GLY A 50 4.55 12.05 -4.10
N SER A 51 5.39 11.06 -4.37
CA SER A 51 5.41 9.80 -3.64
C SER A 51 6.23 9.87 -2.34
N ALA A 52 6.94 10.97 -2.07
CA ALA A 52 7.95 11.08 -1.02
C ALA A 52 8.94 9.91 -1.04
N LYS A 53 9.43 9.59 -2.24
CA LYS A 53 10.34 8.47 -2.46
C LYS A 53 11.65 8.66 -1.68
N ILE A 54 12.15 7.57 -1.13
CA ILE A 54 13.46 7.58 -0.47
C ILE A 54 14.56 7.81 -1.50
N ARG A 55 15.48 8.72 -1.21
CA ARG A 55 16.62 9.02 -2.08
C ARG A 55 17.76 8.04 -1.81
N PRO A 56 18.65 7.78 -2.80
CA PRO A 56 19.79 6.88 -2.63
C PRO A 56 20.66 7.22 -1.41
N GLU A 57 20.85 8.53 -1.15
CA GLU A 57 21.68 9.01 -0.04
C GLU A 57 21.02 8.69 1.32
N GLU A 58 19.69 8.64 1.37
CA GLU A 58 18.94 8.31 2.58
C GLU A 58 18.86 6.82 2.85
N MET A 59 19.14 5.98 1.84
CA MET A 59 19.07 4.51 1.98
C MET A 59 20.16 3.94 2.89
N GLY A 60 21.23 4.71 3.17
CA GLY A 60 22.32 4.28 4.07
C GLY A 60 23.03 3.01 3.63
N GLY A 61 23.11 2.76 2.32
CA GLY A 61 23.72 1.56 1.74
C GLY A 61 22.86 0.29 1.83
N ILE A 62 21.63 0.38 2.36
CA ILE A 62 20.70 -0.75 2.48
C ILE A 62 19.99 -0.97 1.14
N PRO A 63 19.96 -2.20 0.60
CA PRO A 63 19.20 -2.51 -0.58
C PRO A 63 17.69 -2.29 -0.35
N HIS A 64 17.07 -1.57 -1.29
CA HIS A 64 15.62 -1.34 -1.32
C HIS A 64 15.04 -1.95 -2.59
N TYR A 65 14.07 -2.83 -2.43
CA TYR A 65 13.35 -3.49 -3.51
C TYR A 65 11.99 -2.83 -3.72
N LEU A 66 11.48 -2.87 -4.95
CA LEU A 66 10.21 -2.27 -5.34
C LEU A 66 10.19 -0.72 -5.18
N VAL A 67 11.34 -0.11 -5.38
CA VAL A 67 11.52 1.34 -5.55
C VAL A 67 12.08 1.54 -6.94
N ASP A 68 11.57 2.49 -7.72
CA ASP A 68 12.00 2.76 -9.13
C ASP A 68 12.01 1.52 -10.03
N ALA A 69 11.08 0.61 -9.83
CA ALA A 69 11.05 -0.68 -10.52
C ALA A 69 10.19 -0.69 -11.78
N LEU A 70 9.28 0.24 -11.94
CA LEU A 70 8.31 0.29 -13.03
C LEU A 70 8.27 1.68 -13.68
N GLU A 71 7.93 1.72 -14.96
CA GLU A 71 7.60 2.97 -15.64
C GLU A 71 6.19 3.45 -15.25
N PRO A 72 5.89 4.76 -15.30
CA PRO A 72 4.59 5.31 -14.87
C PRO A 72 3.38 4.76 -15.64
N TRP A 73 3.56 4.28 -16.85
CA TRP A 73 2.51 3.68 -17.69
C TRP A 73 2.29 2.19 -17.47
N GLU A 74 3.11 1.56 -16.64
CA GLU A 74 2.94 0.16 -16.30
C GLU A 74 1.91 -0.01 -15.18
N GLU A 75 1.08 -1.03 -15.28
CA GLU A 75 0.12 -1.34 -14.24
C GLU A 75 0.80 -1.94 -13.01
N PHE A 76 0.44 -1.43 -11.84
CA PHE A 76 0.88 -1.97 -10.56
C PHE A 76 -0.32 -2.23 -9.64
N HIS A 77 -0.59 -3.50 -9.44
CA HIS A 77 -1.69 -4.00 -8.61
C HIS A 77 -1.18 -5.05 -7.61
N VAL A 78 -2.05 -5.50 -6.72
CA VAL A 78 -1.67 -6.38 -5.61
C VAL A 78 -1.03 -7.69 -6.06
N VAL A 79 -1.46 -8.28 -7.17
CA VAL A 79 -0.87 -9.54 -7.70
C VAL A 79 0.57 -9.29 -8.15
N ARG A 80 0.79 -8.24 -8.94
CA ARG A 80 2.14 -7.85 -9.40
C ARG A 80 3.04 -7.50 -8.22
N PHE A 81 2.52 -6.75 -7.23
CA PHE A 81 3.24 -6.51 -5.99
C PHE A 81 3.67 -7.82 -5.32
N GLN A 82 2.73 -8.76 -5.12
CA GLN A 82 3.02 -10.03 -4.44
C GLN A 82 4.09 -10.84 -5.18
N GLN A 83 4.02 -10.91 -6.51
CA GLN A 83 5.02 -11.59 -7.33
C GLN A 83 6.41 -10.95 -7.18
N MET A 84 6.50 -9.63 -7.35
CA MET A 84 7.76 -8.89 -7.22
C MET A 84 8.32 -8.98 -5.80
N ALA A 85 7.47 -8.87 -4.77
CA ALA A 85 7.88 -8.97 -3.38
C ALA A 85 8.38 -10.38 -3.02
N LYS A 86 7.74 -11.45 -3.52
CA LYS A 86 8.22 -12.82 -3.37
C LYS A 86 9.59 -13.02 -4.02
N ALA A 87 9.80 -12.50 -5.22
CA ALA A 87 11.10 -12.54 -5.89
C ALA A 87 12.19 -11.78 -5.10
N ALA A 88 11.83 -10.65 -4.47
CA ALA A 88 12.72 -9.92 -3.58
C ALA A 88 13.04 -10.72 -2.30
N LEU A 89 12.03 -11.36 -1.69
CA LEU A 89 12.23 -12.23 -0.52
C LEU A 89 13.24 -13.34 -0.80
N GLU A 90 13.13 -14.01 -1.96
CA GLU A 90 14.07 -15.08 -2.34
C GLU A 90 15.51 -14.56 -2.44
N LYS A 91 15.73 -13.38 -3.03
CA LYS A 91 17.04 -12.73 -3.12
C LYS A 91 17.58 -12.39 -1.73
N ILE A 92 16.77 -11.80 -0.86
CA ILE A 92 17.19 -11.41 0.49
C ILE A 92 17.58 -12.65 1.32
N TYR A 93 16.78 -13.71 1.26
CA TYR A 93 17.13 -14.96 1.94
C TYR A 93 18.38 -15.63 1.37
N ALA A 94 18.60 -15.56 0.05
CA ALA A 94 19.83 -16.08 -0.58
C ALA A 94 21.06 -15.31 -0.09
N ASN A 95 20.94 -14.00 0.18
CA ASN A 95 21.98 -13.17 0.79
C ASN A 95 22.14 -13.43 2.30
N ARG A 96 21.33 -14.30 2.91
CA ARG A 96 21.27 -14.55 4.36
C ARG A 96 20.90 -13.29 5.17
N HIS A 97 20.18 -12.37 4.57
CA HIS A 97 19.65 -11.18 5.22
C HIS A 97 18.19 -11.38 5.65
N ILE A 98 17.70 -10.47 6.49
CA ILE A 98 16.34 -10.48 7.01
C ILE A 98 15.51 -9.50 6.19
N PRO A 99 14.42 -9.95 5.53
CA PRO A 99 13.54 -9.04 4.81
C PRO A 99 12.71 -8.19 5.77
N ILE A 100 12.63 -6.89 5.46
CA ILE A 100 11.80 -5.92 6.15
C ILE A 100 10.84 -5.32 5.13
N VAL A 101 9.56 -5.65 5.22
CA VAL A 101 8.50 -5.08 4.38
C VAL A 101 8.05 -3.76 4.99
N VAL A 102 8.27 -2.65 4.26
CA VAL A 102 8.02 -1.30 4.75
C VAL A 102 7.02 -0.58 3.87
N GLY A 103 5.92 -0.11 4.42
CA GLY A 103 4.97 0.66 3.61
C GLY A 103 3.67 1.01 4.33
N GLY A 104 2.79 1.64 3.56
CA GLY A 104 1.48 2.08 4.05
C GLY A 104 0.30 1.38 3.37
N THR A 105 0.55 0.53 2.36
CA THR A 105 -0.49 -0.16 1.61
C THR A 105 -0.84 -1.49 2.29
N GLY A 106 -1.72 -1.43 3.29
CA GLY A 106 -2.04 -2.57 4.15
C GLY A 106 -2.51 -3.81 3.40
N PHE A 107 -3.26 -3.64 2.29
CA PHE A 107 -3.71 -4.77 1.47
C PHE A 107 -2.53 -5.49 0.77
N TYR A 108 -1.50 -4.76 0.35
CA TYR A 108 -0.30 -5.36 -0.22
C TYR A 108 0.46 -6.18 0.82
N ILE A 109 0.63 -5.60 2.02
CA ILE A 109 1.27 -6.28 3.14
C ILE A 109 0.51 -7.56 3.49
N GLN A 110 -0.81 -7.50 3.62
CA GLN A 110 -1.66 -8.65 3.91
C GLN A 110 -1.54 -9.74 2.84
N ALA A 111 -1.55 -9.35 1.56
CA ALA A 111 -1.40 -10.27 0.42
C ALA A 111 -0.10 -11.07 0.49
N LEU A 112 1.02 -10.41 0.80
CA LEU A 112 2.31 -11.05 0.94
C LEU A 112 2.39 -11.90 2.21
N LEU A 113 1.98 -11.33 3.35
CA LEU A 113 2.15 -11.93 4.67
C LEU A 113 1.36 -13.24 4.85
N TYR A 114 0.16 -13.31 4.29
CA TYR A 114 -0.71 -14.49 4.36
C TYR A 114 -0.74 -15.29 3.08
N ASP A 115 0.10 -14.95 2.11
CA ASP A 115 0.14 -15.61 0.81
C ASP A 115 -1.26 -15.79 0.20
N ILE A 116 -1.98 -14.66 0.11
CA ILE A 116 -3.35 -14.65 -0.41
C ILE A 116 -3.33 -15.13 -1.86
N ASP A 117 -4.19 -16.09 -2.14
CA ASP A 117 -4.39 -16.59 -3.49
C ASP A 117 -5.32 -15.63 -4.26
N PHE A 118 -4.77 -15.03 -5.31
CA PHE A 118 -5.54 -14.25 -6.26
C PHE A 118 -5.79 -15.14 -7.47
N SER A 119 -7.03 -15.62 -7.62
CA SER A 119 -7.43 -16.29 -8.88
C SER A 119 -7.04 -15.41 -10.06
N GLU A 120 -6.28 -15.98 -10.97
CA GLU A 120 -5.87 -15.28 -12.20
C GLU A 120 -7.13 -14.84 -12.97
N ASN A 121 -7.12 -13.61 -13.47
CA ASN A 121 -8.10 -13.19 -14.44
C ASN A 121 -7.72 -13.85 -15.76
N ASP A 122 -8.66 -14.51 -16.42
CA ASP A 122 -8.47 -15.16 -17.74
C ASP A 122 -8.12 -14.15 -18.87
N GLY A 123 -7.84 -12.89 -18.53
CA GLY A 123 -7.49 -11.83 -19.50
C GLY A 123 -8.67 -11.35 -20.34
N ASP A 124 -9.87 -11.89 -20.16
CA ASP A 124 -11.08 -11.42 -20.84
C ASP A 124 -11.74 -10.29 -20.09
N ASP A 125 -11.45 -9.06 -20.51
CA ASP A 125 -12.06 -7.86 -19.98
C ASP A 125 -13.49 -7.56 -20.51
N SER A 126 -14.03 -8.43 -21.38
CA SER A 126 -15.33 -8.20 -22.02
C SER A 126 -16.46 -8.08 -21.01
N TYR A 127 -16.47 -8.97 -20.00
CA TYR A 127 -17.47 -8.93 -18.94
C TYR A 127 -17.35 -7.72 -18.03
N ARG A 128 -16.15 -7.30 -17.74
CA ARG A 128 -15.91 -6.06 -16.98
C ARG A 128 -16.50 -4.87 -17.72
N LYS A 129 -16.23 -4.73 -19.01
CA LYS A 129 -16.79 -3.66 -19.85
C LYS A 129 -18.31 -3.70 -19.89
N GLU A 130 -18.90 -4.90 -20.05
CA GLU A 130 -20.35 -5.07 -19.97
C GLU A 130 -20.92 -4.54 -18.65
N LEU A 131 -20.29 -4.87 -17.51
CA LEU A 131 -20.73 -4.43 -16.20
C LEU A 131 -20.54 -2.92 -16.00
N GLU A 132 -19.43 -2.37 -16.47
CA GLU A 132 -19.17 -0.92 -16.42
C GLU A 132 -20.20 -0.13 -17.24
N GLU A 133 -20.52 -0.60 -18.45
CA GLU A 133 -21.56 -0.03 -19.29
C GLU A 133 -22.95 -0.13 -18.62
N ALA A 134 -23.27 -1.29 -18.04
CA ALA A 134 -24.52 -1.48 -17.30
C ALA A 134 -24.64 -0.50 -16.11
N ALA A 135 -23.54 -0.29 -15.37
CA ALA A 135 -23.51 0.68 -14.27
C ALA A 135 -23.68 2.12 -14.76
N LYS A 136 -23.06 2.46 -15.90
CA LYS A 136 -23.16 3.80 -16.52
C LYS A 136 -24.59 4.10 -17.02
N ASN A 137 -25.23 3.12 -17.67
CA ASN A 137 -26.53 3.30 -18.33
C ASN A 137 -27.72 3.17 -17.35
N HIS A 138 -27.60 2.33 -16.32
CA HIS A 138 -28.72 1.99 -15.44
C HIS A 138 -28.45 2.30 -13.96
N GLY A 139 -27.30 2.86 -13.65
CA GLY A 139 -26.88 3.15 -12.28
C GLY A 139 -26.27 1.95 -11.55
N SER A 140 -25.54 2.25 -10.48
CA SER A 140 -24.78 1.24 -9.70
C SER A 140 -25.69 0.20 -9.00
N GLY A 141 -26.95 0.55 -8.75
CA GLY A 141 -27.91 -0.33 -8.06
C GLY A 141 -28.16 -1.64 -8.79
N ILE A 142 -28.15 -1.66 -10.15
CA ILE A 142 -28.41 -2.87 -10.92
C ILE A 142 -27.31 -3.93 -10.70
N LEU A 143 -26.05 -3.51 -10.62
CA LEU A 143 -24.97 -4.42 -10.34
C LEU A 143 -25.01 -4.95 -8.91
N HIS A 144 -25.43 -4.12 -7.97
CA HIS A 144 -25.56 -4.51 -6.58
C HIS A 144 -26.69 -5.53 -6.37
N GLU A 145 -27.82 -5.41 -7.07
CA GLU A 145 -28.87 -6.44 -7.06
C GLU A 145 -28.39 -7.75 -7.72
N ARG A 146 -27.61 -7.68 -8.82
CA ARG A 146 -26.94 -8.87 -9.39
C ARG A 146 -26.01 -9.53 -8.36
N LEU A 147 -25.18 -8.74 -7.66
CA LEU A 147 -24.32 -9.26 -6.61
C LEU A 147 -25.11 -9.90 -5.47
N LYS A 148 -26.20 -9.27 -5.05
CA LYS A 148 -27.08 -9.78 -4.00
C LYS A 148 -27.69 -11.14 -4.35
N SER A 149 -27.97 -11.39 -5.63
CA SER A 149 -28.51 -12.67 -6.08
C SER A 149 -27.50 -13.82 -6.05
N VAL A 150 -26.21 -13.54 -6.27
CA VAL A 150 -25.15 -14.58 -6.33
C VAL A 150 -24.33 -14.67 -5.03
N ASP A 151 -24.11 -13.54 -4.35
CA ASP A 151 -23.38 -13.46 -3.09
C ASP A 151 -24.01 -12.42 -2.15
N PRO A 152 -25.08 -12.79 -1.42
CA PRO A 152 -25.77 -11.88 -0.51
C PRO A 152 -24.88 -11.32 0.60
N GLU A 153 -23.87 -12.08 1.03
CA GLU A 153 -22.94 -11.63 2.07
C GLU A 153 -21.99 -10.55 1.55
N ALA A 154 -21.42 -10.72 0.36
CA ALA A 154 -20.65 -9.68 -0.29
C ALA A 154 -21.48 -8.41 -0.53
N ALA A 155 -22.76 -8.55 -0.95
CA ALA A 155 -23.64 -7.41 -1.14
C ALA A 155 -23.93 -6.64 0.16
N ARG A 156 -23.97 -7.29 1.31
CA ARG A 156 -24.07 -6.61 2.62
C ARG A 156 -22.81 -5.82 2.98
N GLN A 157 -21.65 -6.32 2.59
CA GLN A 157 -20.35 -5.73 2.93
C GLN A 157 -19.89 -4.64 1.94
N ILE A 158 -20.34 -4.71 0.70
CA ILE A 158 -19.93 -3.80 -0.39
C ILE A 158 -21.07 -2.84 -0.69
N HIS A 159 -20.85 -1.56 -0.45
CA HIS A 159 -21.87 -0.54 -0.78
C HIS A 159 -22.08 -0.44 -2.30
N ALA A 160 -23.32 -0.24 -2.76
CA ALA A 160 -23.68 -0.17 -4.18
C ALA A 160 -22.83 0.84 -4.99
N ASN A 161 -22.49 1.99 -4.38
CA ASN A 161 -21.67 3.01 -5.02
C ASN A 161 -20.21 2.60 -5.20
N ASN A 162 -19.77 1.48 -4.61
CA ASN A 162 -18.44 0.96 -4.82
C ASN A 162 -18.41 0.02 -6.04
N VAL A 163 -18.73 0.59 -7.20
CA VAL A 163 -18.92 -0.12 -8.48
C VAL A 163 -17.73 -1.04 -8.78
N LYS A 164 -16.49 -0.57 -8.60
CA LYS A 164 -15.29 -1.39 -8.85
C LYS A 164 -15.25 -2.67 -8.00
N ARG A 165 -15.66 -2.59 -6.72
CA ARG A 165 -15.71 -3.78 -5.85
C ARG A 165 -16.87 -4.70 -6.19
N VAL A 166 -18.01 -4.15 -6.56
CA VAL A 166 -19.17 -4.93 -7.01
C VAL A 166 -18.82 -5.70 -8.27
N ILE A 167 -18.22 -5.03 -9.27
CA ILE A 167 -17.75 -5.66 -10.51
C ILE A 167 -16.75 -6.79 -10.19
N ARG A 168 -15.73 -6.52 -9.37
CA ARG A 168 -14.75 -7.55 -9.00
C ARG A 168 -15.39 -8.80 -8.36
N ALA A 169 -16.42 -8.63 -7.54
CA ALA A 169 -17.11 -9.74 -6.91
C ALA A 169 -17.93 -10.56 -7.94
N LEU A 170 -18.56 -9.89 -8.91
CA LEU A 170 -19.28 -10.55 -9.99
C LEU A 170 -18.35 -11.27 -10.96
N GLU A 171 -17.21 -10.69 -11.32
CA GLU A 171 -16.16 -11.33 -12.13
C GLU A 171 -15.65 -12.59 -11.43
N PHE A 172 -15.31 -12.49 -10.15
CA PHE A 172 -14.83 -13.63 -9.37
C PHE A 172 -15.83 -14.79 -9.41
N TYR A 173 -17.13 -14.49 -9.19
CA TYR A 173 -18.18 -15.50 -9.24
C TYR A 173 -18.30 -16.11 -10.63
N ARG A 174 -18.25 -15.30 -11.71
CA ARG A 174 -18.33 -15.78 -13.09
C ARG A 174 -17.17 -16.71 -13.46
N GLN A 175 -15.96 -16.38 -13.03
CA GLN A 175 -14.75 -17.13 -13.35
C GLN A 175 -14.62 -18.44 -12.56
N THR A 176 -14.99 -18.41 -11.28
CA THR A 176 -14.70 -19.52 -10.35
C THR A 176 -15.93 -20.32 -9.93
N GLY A 177 -17.13 -19.77 -10.10
CA GLY A 177 -18.36 -20.31 -9.53
C GLY A 177 -18.47 -20.17 -8.00
N LEU A 178 -17.45 -19.56 -7.35
CA LEU A 178 -17.38 -19.40 -5.89
C LEU A 178 -17.79 -17.99 -5.48
N LYS A 179 -18.36 -17.88 -4.27
CA LYS A 179 -18.67 -16.56 -3.68
C LYS A 179 -17.38 -15.90 -3.18
N ILE A 180 -17.20 -14.62 -3.53
CA ILE A 180 -16.04 -13.86 -3.07
C ILE A 180 -16.04 -13.68 -1.55
N SER A 181 -17.21 -13.64 -0.90
CA SER A 181 -17.32 -13.57 0.55
C SER A 181 -16.74 -14.82 1.23
N GLU A 182 -17.04 -16.01 0.72
CA GLU A 182 -16.52 -17.28 1.24
C GLU A 182 -15.02 -17.40 0.99
N HIS A 183 -14.55 -17.02 -0.20
CA HIS A 183 -13.12 -16.98 -0.53
C HIS A 183 -12.36 -16.03 0.42
N ASN A 184 -12.84 -14.81 0.58
CA ASN A 184 -12.21 -13.82 1.47
C ASN A 184 -12.19 -14.29 2.93
N GLU A 185 -13.23 -14.99 3.38
CA GLU A 185 -13.26 -15.53 4.74
C GLU A 185 -12.21 -16.65 4.92
N LYS A 186 -12.09 -17.54 3.93
CA LYS A 186 -11.06 -18.58 3.92
C LYS A 186 -9.66 -17.96 3.94
N GLU A 187 -9.39 -16.99 3.07
CA GLU A 187 -8.11 -16.31 3.00
C GLU A 187 -7.77 -15.56 4.30
N ARG A 188 -8.75 -14.97 4.97
CA ARG A 188 -8.57 -14.34 6.29
C ARG A 188 -8.16 -15.31 7.40
N ARG A 189 -8.49 -16.59 7.27
CA ARG A 189 -8.16 -17.64 8.26
C ARG A 189 -6.80 -18.28 8.01
N LYS A 190 -6.18 -18.01 6.85
CA LYS A 190 -4.84 -18.53 6.53
C LYS A 190 -3.83 -18.14 7.61
N GLU A 191 -3.00 -19.08 7.99
CA GLU A 191 -1.79 -18.80 8.73
C GLU A 191 -0.70 -18.27 7.81
N SER A 192 0.14 -17.39 8.33
CA SER A 192 1.29 -16.91 7.59
C SER A 192 2.31 -18.04 7.36
N PRO A 193 2.87 -18.19 6.15
CA PRO A 193 3.99 -19.07 5.89
C PRO A 193 5.30 -18.56 6.51
N TYR A 194 5.31 -17.34 7.03
CA TYR A 194 6.47 -16.71 7.64
C TYR A 194 6.38 -16.71 9.16
N ARG A 195 7.53 -16.77 9.83
CA ARG A 195 7.68 -16.36 11.22
C ARG A 195 7.88 -14.85 11.23
N PHE A 196 6.87 -14.10 11.62
CA PHE A 196 6.87 -12.66 11.46
C PHE A 196 6.69 -11.87 12.76
N ILE A 197 7.11 -10.61 12.71
CA ILE A 197 6.69 -9.56 13.63
C ILE A 197 6.16 -8.39 12.82
N TYR A 198 5.04 -7.83 13.26
CA TYR A 198 4.32 -6.80 12.54
C TYR A 198 4.22 -5.53 13.38
N PHE A 199 5.12 -4.56 13.12
CA PHE A 199 5.11 -3.26 13.79
C PHE A 199 4.19 -2.28 13.09
N VAL A 200 3.39 -1.56 13.87
CA VAL A 200 2.56 -0.45 13.42
C VAL A 200 3.00 0.81 14.14
N LEU A 201 3.78 1.67 13.49
CA LEU A 201 4.10 2.98 14.03
C LEU A 201 2.85 3.86 14.05
N ASN A 202 2.64 4.56 15.15
CA ASN A 202 1.53 5.49 15.32
C ASN A 202 1.99 6.72 16.09
N ASP A 203 1.22 7.80 15.97
CA ASP A 203 1.47 9.04 16.69
C ASP A 203 0.16 9.77 17.00
N ASP A 204 0.23 10.80 17.83
CA ASP A 204 -0.89 11.70 18.05
C ASP A 204 -1.44 12.24 16.73
N ARG A 205 -2.75 12.27 16.63
CA ARG A 205 -3.45 12.63 15.39
C ARG A 205 -3.14 14.07 14.95
N LYS A 206 -3.04 15.01 15.89
CA LYS A 206 -2.78 16.43 15.60
C LYS A 206 -1.36 16.58 15.04
N LYS A 207 -0.38 15.99 15.74
CA LYS A 207 1.03 15.99 15.31
C LYS A 207 1.21 15.33 13.94
N LEU A 208 0.50 14.23 13.70
CA LEU A 208 0.52 13.54 12.41
C LEU A 208 -0.01 14.45 11.29
N TYR A 209 -1.12 15.14 11.53
CA TYR A 209 -1.73 16.03 10.53
C TYR A 209 -0.85 17.26 10.25
N GLU A 210 -0.23 17.84 11.28
CA GLU A 210 0.74 18.93 11.12
C GLU A 210 1.95 18.49 10.26
N ARG A 211 2.45 17.26 10.45
CA ARG A 211 3.54 16.72 9.62
C ARG A 211 3.09 16.44 8.18
N ILE A 212 1.86 15.98 7.98
CA ILE A 212 1.29 15.79 6.64
C ILE A 212 1.22 17.13 5.91
N ASP A 213 0.65 18.14 6.55
CA ASP A 213 0.48 19.45 5.92
C ASP A 213 1.84 20.08 5.58
N ARG A 214 2.81 20.04 6.51
CA ARG A 214 4.19 20.49 6.26
C ARG A 214 4.87 19.71 5.13
N ARG A 215 4.68 18.41 5.05
CA ARG A 215 5.23 17.59 3.95
C ARG A 215 4.66 18.00 2.61
N VAL A 216 3.38 18.31 2.51
CA VAL A 216 2.78 18.80 1.27
C VAL A 216 3.40 20.16 0.89
N ASP A 217 3.60 21.08 1.83
CA ASP A 217 4.27 22.35 1.55
C ASP A 217 5.68 22.13 1.01
N GLN A 218 6.46 21.23 1.64
CA GLN A 218 7.79 20.84 1.17
C GLN A 218 7.78 20.20 -0.22
N MET A 219 6.76 19.40 -0.57
CA MET A 219 6.60 18.84 -1.91
C MET A 219 6.37 19.95 -2.95
N MET A 220 5.56 20.94 -2.62
CA MET A 220 5.34 22.09 -3.51
C MET A 220 6.61 22.91 -3.71
N GLU A 221 7.34 23.21 -2.64
CA GLU A 221 8.63 23.91 -2.68
C GLU A 221 9.69 23.12 -3.47
N ALA A 222 9.68 21.78 -3.38
CA ALA A 222 10.58 20.91 -4.12
C ALA A 222 10.24 20.78 -5.62
N GLY A 223 9.10 21.32 -6.08
CA GLY A 223 8.74 21.33 -7.47
C GLY A 223 7.77 20.23 -7.91
N LEU A 224 6.86 19.80 -7.04
CA LEU A 224 5.85 18.79 -7.38
C LEU A 224 5.07 19.12 -8.65
N THR A 225 4.78 20.41 -8.90
CA THR A 225 4.09 20.84 -10.12
C THR A 225 4.91 20.52 -11.37
N ALA A 226 6.22 20.80 -11.35
CA ALA A 226 7.11 20.49 -12.47
C ALA A 226 7.27 18.97 -12.68
N GLU A 227 7.30 18.17 -11.60
CA GLU A 227 7.31 16.71 -11.70
C GLU A 227 6.07 16.19 -12.43
N VAL A 228 4.88 16.68 -12.08
CA VAL A 228 3.62 16.26 -12.72
C VAL A 228 3.54 16.74 -14.17
N GLU A 229 4.04 17.94 -14.47
CA GLU A 229 4.11 18.47 -15.84
C GLU A 229 5.03 17.61 -16.72
N SER A 230 6.21 17.24 -16.21
CA SER A 230 7.13 16.32 -16.89
C SER A 230 6.51 14.95 -17.16
N LEU A 231 5.78 14.38 -16.20
CA LEU A 231 5.05 13.12 -16.41
C LEU A 231 3.98 13.25 -17.51
N ARG A 232 3.28 14.38 -17.57
CA ARG A 232 2.32 14.67 -18.64
C ARG A 232 3.00 14.77 -20.00
N GLU A 233 4.15 15.42 -20.08
CA GLU A 233 4.96 15.50 -21.31
C GLU A 233 5.47 14.12 -21.77
N MET A 234 5.74 13.21 -20.83
CA MET A 234 6.07 11.81 -21.10
C MET A 234 4.87 10.98 -21.56
N GLY A 235 3.68 11.56 -21.66
CA GLY A 235 2.45 10.90 -22.11
C GLY A 235 1.65 10.23 -20.99
N CYS A 236 1.93 10.53 -19.73
CA CYS A 236 1.12 10.02 -18.63
C CYS A 236 -0.24 10.72 -18.58
N THR A 237 -1.32 9.93 -18.55
CA THR A 237 -2.70 10.42 -18.61
C THR A 237 -3.42 10.13 -17.29
N ARG A 238 -4.50 10.85 -17.04
CA ARG A 238 -5.31 10.78 -15.80
C ARG A 238 -5.83 9.37 -15.47
N ASP A 239 -6.09 8.55 -16.46
CA ASP A 239 -6.60 7.20 -16.31
C ASP A 239 -5.54 6.17 -15.85
N MET A 240 -4.26 6.51 -15.99
CA MET A 240 -3.17 5.65 -15.51
C MET A 240 -3.19 5.53 -13.99
N VAL A 241 -2.94 4.32 -13.49
CA VAL A 241 -2.94 4.02 -12.04
C VAL A 241 -1.96 4.90 -11.27
N SER A 242 -0.78 5.15 -11.83
CA SER A 242 0.24 6.04 -11.29
C SER A 242 -0.28 7.46 -11.05
N MET A 243 -1.00 8.01 -12.03
CA MET A 243 -1.52 9.38 -11.98
C MET A 243 -2.73 9.55 -11.05
N GLN A 244 -3.29 8.46 -10.51
CA GLN A 244 -4.33 8.50 -9.49
C GLN A 244 -3.78 8.65 -8.06
N GLY A 245 -2.44 8.66 -7.90
CA GLY A 245 -1.78 8.88 -6.61
C GLY A 245 -2.08 10.27 -6.03
N LEU A 246 -2.01 10.36 -4.69
CA LEU A 246 -2.09 11.65 -4.00
C LEU A 246 -0.93 12.55 -4.40
N GLY A 247 -1.23 13.80 -4.70
CA GLY A 247 -0.31 14.77 -5.26
C GLY A 247 -0.41 14.85 -6.78
N TYR A 248 -0.42 13.71 -7.45
CA TYR A 248 -0.44 13.65 -8.92
C TYR A 248 -1.78 14.04 -9.50
N LYS A 249 -2.87 13.45 -9.07
CA LYS A 249 -4.22 13.74 -9.57
C LYS A 249 -4.67 15.18 -9.27
N GLU A 250 -4.32 15.73 -8.10
CA GLU A 250 -4.71 17.08 -7.71
C GLU A 250 -3.94 18.13 -8.54
N ILE A 251 -2.61 17.94 -8.69
CA ILE A 251 -1.78 18.83 -9.50
C ILE A 251 -2.12 18.70 -10.99
N LEU A 252 -2.45 17.49 -11.46
CA LEU A 252 -2.91 17.31 -12.84
C LEU A 252 -4.20 18.11 -13.11
N SER A 253 -5.19 18.10 -12.19
CA SER A 253 -6.39 18.93 -12.31
C SER A 253 -6.09 20.43 -12.36
N TYR A 254 -5.07 20.90 -11.65
CA TYR A 254 -4.59 22.28 -11.77
C TYR A 254 -3.98 22.55 -13.16
N LEU A 255 -3.10 21.68 -13.65
CA LEU A 255 -2.46 21.82 -14.96
C LEU A 255 -3.44 21.74 -16.14
N GLU A 256 -4.58 21.09 -15.95
CA GLU A 256 -5.69 21.01 -16.89
C GLU A 256 -6.65 22.21 -16.78
N GLY A 257 -6.42 23.12 -15.83
CA GLY A 257 -7.23 24.33 -15.64
C GLY A 257 -8.58 24.10 -14.97
N GLU A 258 -8.81 22.93 -14.34
CA GLU A 258 -10.06 22.60 -13.66
C GLU A 258 -10.18 23.29 -12.29
N ILE A 259 -9.07 23.48 -11.60
CA ILE A 259 -8.99 24.09 -10.27
C ILE A 259 -7.77 25.01 -10.16
N SER A 260 -7.76 25.91 -9.18
CA SER A 260 -6.59 26.73 -8.87
C SER A 260 -5.49 25.91 -8.15
N LEU A 261 -4.25 26.41 -8.14
CA LEU A 261 -3.15 25.78 -7.42
C LEU A 261 -3.44 25.70 -5.92
N ASP A 262 -4.01 26.77 -5.33
CA ASP A 262 -4.37 26.79 -3.92
C ASP A 262 -5.42 25.72 -3.57
N GLU A 263 -6.39 25.51 -4.44
CA GLU A 263 -7.39 24.44 -4.30
C GLU A 263 -6.74 23.05 -4.41
N ALA A 264 -5.82 22.85 -5.37
CA ALA A 264 -5.08 21.59 -5.50
C ALA A 264 -4.29 21.26 -4.23
N VAL A 265 -3.55 22.23 -3.69
CA VAL A 265 -2.78 22.06 -2.43
C VAL A 265 -3.70 21.80 -1.25
N TYR A 266 -4.81 22.54 -1.14
CA TYR A 266 -5.80 22.29 -0.08
C TYR A 266 -6.38 20.87 -0.15
N MET A 267 -6.77 20.43 -1.35
CA MET A 267 -7.31 19.09 -1.59
C MET A 267 -6.25 18.02 -1.26
N LEU A 268 -5.01 18.21 -1.70
CA LEU A 268 -3.92 17.28 -1.42
C LEU A 268 -3.68 17.13 0.09
N LYS A 269 -3.60 18.21 0.87
CA LYS A 269 -3.49 18.16 2.34
C LYS A 269 -4.66 17.42 2.96
N ARG A 270 -5.90 17.77 2.60
CA ARG A 270 -7.12 17.13 3.08
C ARG A 270 -7.13 15.63 2.79
N ASP A 271 -6.88 15.24 1.56
CA ASP A 271 -7.00 13.86 1.10
C ASP A 271 -5.87 12.97 1.63
N THR A 272 -4.69 13.57 1.87
CA THR A 272 -3.58 12.88 2.55
C THR A 272 -3.91 12.62 4.03
N ARG A 273 -4.55 13.57 4.74
CA ARG A 273 -5.05 13.32 6.12
C ARG A 273 -6.13 12.23 6.14
N HIS A 274 -7.03 12.22 5.17
CA HIS A 274 -8.04 11.16 5.01
C HIS A 274 -7.39 9.81 4.71
N PHE A 275 -6.35 9.79 3.89
CA PHE A 275 -5.58 8.57 3.60
C PHE A 275 -4.92 8.03 4.86
N ALA A 276 -4.23 8.86 5.63
CA ALA A 276 -3.65 8.47 6.92
C ALA A 276 -4.69 7.87 7.89
N LYS A 277 -5.89 8.49 7.98
CA LYS A 277 -7.00 7.94 8.78
C LYS A 277 -7.44 6.56 8.28
N ARG A 278 -7.54 6.36 6.95
CA ARG A 278 -7.89 5.05 6.38
C ARG A 278 -6.81 4.00 6.69
N GLN A 279 -5.53 4.37 6.62
CA GLN A 279 -4.42 3.46 6.98
C GLN A 279 -4.52 3.01 8.44
N ILE A 280 -4.70 3.92 9.39
CA ILE A 280 -4.88 3.58 10.81
C ILE A 280 -6.10 2.67 11.00
N THR A 281 -7.22 2.97 10.32
CA THR A 281 -8.42 2.12 10.40
C THR A 281 -8.18 0.72 9.86
N TRP A 282 -7.35 0.59 8.82
CA TRP A 282 -6.93 -0.70 8.27
C TRP A 282 -6.11 -1.47 9.31
N PHE A 283 -5.04 -0.87 9.82
CA PHE A 283 -4.12 -1.54 10.75
C PHE A 283 -4.75 -1.94 12.08
N LYS A 284 -5.82 -1.25 12.51
CA LYS A 284 -6.61 -1.65 13.68
C LYS A 284 -7.37 -2.98 13.51
N ARG A 285 -7.51 -3.47 12.28
CA ARG A 285 -8.17 -4.73 11.96
C ARG A 285 -7.19 -5.87 11.71
N GLU A 286 -5.90 -5.55 11.59
CA GLU A 286 -4.86 -6.54 11.37
C GLU A 286 -4.60 -7.34 12.66
N ARG A 287 -4.26 -8.62 12.47
CA ARG A 287 -3.95 -9.54 13.56
C ARG A 287 -2.46 -9.49 13.91
N ASP A 288 -2.13 -9.84 15.12
CA ASP A 288 -0.74 -10.04 15.58
C ASP A 288 0.15 -8.80 15.40
N VAL A 289 -0.41 -7.60 15.49
CA VAL A 289 0.31 -6.34 15.34
C VAL A 289 0.87 -5.85 16.68
N VAL A 290 2.07 -5.31 16.64
CA VAL A 290 2.72 -4.62 17.73
C VAL A 290 2.64 -3.12 17.46
N TRP A 291 1.78 -2.42 18.20
CA TRP A 291 1.66 -0.98 18.11
C TRP A 291 2.82 -0.28 18.80
N ILE A 292 3.46 0.61 18.08
CA ILE A 292 4.51 1.50 18.60
C ILE A 292 3.98 2.93 18.55
N ASN A 293 3.38 3.37 19.65
CA ASN A 293 2.89 4.75 19.79
C ASN A 293 4.05 5.65 20.19
N LYS A 294 4.42 6.59 19.37
CA LYS A 294 5.57 7.48 19.63
C LYS A 294 5.45 8.27 20.93
N GLU A 295 4.23 8.57 21.36
CA GLU A 295 3.97 9.26 22.62
C GLU A 295 4.44 8.44 23.83
N ASP A 296 4.28 7.11 23.82
CA ASP A 296 4.70 6.22 24.92
C ASP A 296 6.22 6.26 25.13
N TYR A 297 6.97 6.71 24.12
CA TYR A 297 8.42 6.88 24.13
C TYR A 297 8.87 8.35 24.25
N SER A 298 7.94 9.29 24.51
CA SER A 298 8.23 10.72 24.46
C SER A 298 8.88 11.18 23.13
N HIS A 299 8.56 10.50 22.04
CA HIS A 299 9.12 10.68 20.69
C HIS A 299 10.64 10.43 20.58
N ASP A 300 11.24 9.73 21.55
CA ASP A 300 12.64 9.30 21.52
C ASP A 300 12.80 8.16 20.50
N GLU A 301 13.30 8.49 19.31
CA GLU A 301 13.45 7.56 18.19
C GLU A 301 14.47 6.45 18.48
N GLU A 302 15.49 6.72 19.31
CA GLU A 302 16.47 5.70 19.68
C GLU A 302 15.86 4.66 20.62
N LYS A 303 15.00 5.06 21.55
CA LYS A 303 14.27 4.13 22.41
C LYS A 303 13.30 3.28 21.60
N ILE A 304 12.55 3.91 20.69
CA ILE A 304 11.67 3.19 19.76
C ILE A 304 12.44 2.13 18.99
N LEU A 305 13.55 2.52 18.39
CA LEU A 305 14.38 1.61 17.60
C LEU A 305 14.94 0.46 18.46
N ARG A 306 15.45 0.75 19.65
CA ARG A 306 15.97 -0.29 20.57
C ARG A 306 14.89 -1.31 20.93
N ASP A 307 13.69 -0.86 21.25
CA ASP A 307 12.58 -1.76 21.58
C ASP A 307 12.16 -2.60 20.38
N MET A 308 12.08 -1.99 19.19
CA MET A 308 11.77 -2.75 17.97
C MET A 308 12.81 -3.83 17.69
N ILE A 309 14.11 -3.53 17.84
CA ILE A 309 15.20 -4.51 17.69
C ILE A 309 15.07 -5.64 18.71
N LEU A 310 14.83 -5.31 19.98
CA LEU A 310 14.69 -6.30 21.05
C LEU A 310 13.50 -7.24 20.80
N LEU A 311 12.36 -6.70 20.40
CA LEU A 311 11.16 -7.46 20.07
C LEU A 311 11.38 -8.34 18.84
N ALA A 312 12.04 -7.80 17.80
CA ALA A 312 12.36 -8.54 16.59
C ALA A 312 13.26 -9.74 16.92
N ARG A 313 14.34 -9.53 17.68
CA ARG A 313 15.26 -10.60 18.09
C ARG A 313 14.54 -11.70 18.89
N ARG A 314 13.71 -11.33 19.86
CA ARG A 314 12.94 -12.29 20.66
C ARG A 314 11.96 -13.12 19.81
N ARG A 315 11.34 -12.52 18.80
CA ARG A 315 10.34 -13.20 17.96
C ARG A 315 10.97 -14.07 16.89
N MET A 316 12.15 -13.70 16.41
CA MET A 316 12.85 -14.33 15.27
C MET A 316 13.93 -15.33 15.69
N ASP A 317 14.31 -15.40 16.97
CA ASP A 317 15.39 -16.23 17.52
C ASP A 317 16.75 -15.99 16.83
N PHE A 318 17.20 -14.73 16.72
CA PHE A 318 18.53 -14.35 16.23
C PHE A 318 19.20 -13.27 17.10
#